data_4a20574d08684531e1cec2c3af51b49e
#
_entry.id   4a20574d08684531e1cec2c3af51b49e
#
_cell.length_a   1.000
_cell.length_b   1.000
_cell.length_c   1.000
_cell.angle_alpha   90.00
_cell.angle_beta   90.00
_cell.angle_gamma   90.00
#
_symmetry.space_group_name_H-M   'P 1'
#
loop_
_entity.id
_entity.type
_entity.pdbx_description
1 polymer ?
#
loop_
_entity_poly.entity_id
_entity_poly.type
_entity_poly.pdbx_seq_one_letter_code
_entity_poly.pdbx_strand_id
1 'polypeptide(L)'
;TLSDWEIDDFDEDTLLVAKSSEQIKSSKSIIGFHVSRPHCFAENPIIMLRSELGDFYEGEQVKGEMVIDKNKPKKLLLRHEFAFTDEGKAINWFKFLKFPSFAEAKTVQVKFKSQTPLSTTIFDTTGIERARYQAEKICQSGQPFRQVKKGDKI
;
A
#
# COMPACT_ATOMS: atom_id res chain seq x y z
N THR A 1 -17.96 0.35 -14.15
CA THR A 1 -17.14 -0.76 -13.62
C THR A 1 -16.63 -0.42 -12.24
N LEU A 2 -16.81 -1.37 -11.31
CA LEU A 2 -16.29 -1.22 -9.97
C LEU A 2 -14.76 -1.27 -9.99
N SER A 3 -14.15 -0.39 -9.20
CA SER A 3 -12.71 -0.41 -8.99
C SER A 3 -12.32 -1.66 -8.20
N ASP A 4 -11.09 -2.15 -8.40
CA ASP A 4 -10.52 -3.22 -7.59
C ASP A 4 -9.98 -2.73 -6.25
N TRP A 5 -10.10 -1.45 -5.98
CA TRP A 5 -9.73 -0.85 -4.70
C TRP A 5 -10.81 -1.10 -3.67
N GLU A 6 -10.41 -1.59 -2.52
CA GLU A 6 -11.29 -1.87 -1.40
C GLU A 6 -11.07 -0.85 -0.28
N ILE A 7 -12.14 -0.53 0.42
CA ILE A 7 -12.11 0.39 1.54
C ILE A 7 -12.54 -0.32 2.81
N ASP A 8 -11.79 -0.10 3.88
CA ASP A 8 -12.08 -0.65 5.20
C ASP A 8 -12.01 0.45 6.27
N ASP A 9 -12.79 0.30 7.32
CA ASP A 9 -12.64 1.09 8.53
C ASP A 9 -11.50 0.51 9.38
N PHE A 10 -10.33 1.10 9.26
CA PHE A 10 -9.15 0.64 10.01
C PHE A 10 -9.32 0.90 11.51
N ASP A 11 -9.79 2.09 11.87
CA ASP A 11 -10.22 2.46 13.21
C ASP A 11 -11.28 3.56 13.13
N GLU A 12 -11.69 4.13 14.28
CA GLU A 12 -12.74 5.15 14.34
C GLU A 12 -12.46 6.38 13.47
N ASP A 13 -11.18 6.71 13.31
CA ASP A 13 -10.75 7.93 12.64
C ASP A 13 -9.98 7.69 11.34
N THR A 14 -9.77 6.44 10.94
CA THR A 14 -8.92 6.10 9.81
C THR A 14 -9.58 5.09 8.87
N LEU A 15 -9.56 5.42 7.59
CA LEU A 15 -9.91 4.49 6.51
C LEU A 15 -8.63 3.92 5.91
N LEU A 16 -8.67 2.64 5.58
CA LEU A 16 -7.64 1.97 4.80
C LEU A 16 -8.18 1.67 3.42
N VAL A 17 -7.49 2.13 2.39
CA VAL A 17 -7.83 1.85 0.99
C VAL A 17 -6.71 1.02 0.40
N ALA A 18 -7.04 -0.12 -0.16
CA ALA A 18 -6.01 -1.06 -0.59
C ALA A 18 -6.43 -1.83 -1.84
N LYS A 19 -5.43 -2.25 -2.59
CA LYS A 19 -5.59 -3.13 -3.75
C LYS A 19 -4.62 -4.29 -3.63
N SER A 20 -5.16 -5.50 -3.77
CA SER A 20 -4.36 -6.72 -3.78
C SER A 20 -3.82 -7.00 -5.16
N SER A 21 -2.56 -7.40 -5.23
CA SER A 21 -1.93 -7.92 -6.45
C SER A 21 -1.56 -9.37 -6.20
N GLU A 22 -2.04 -10.25 -7.05
CA GLU A 22 -1.57 -11.63 -7.05
C GLU A 22 -0.31 -11.72 -7.89
N GLN A 23 0.76 -12.10 -7.25
CA GLN A 23 2.00 -12.39 -7.95
C GLN A 23 2.19 -13.89 -8.13
N ILE A 24 2.97 -14.22 -9.13
CA ILE A 24 3.31 -15.59 -9.50
C ILE A 24 3.72 -16.38 -8.25
N LYS A 25 3.09 -17.54 -8.02
CA LYS A 25 3.35 -18.48 -6.90
C LYS A 25 2.89 -18.02 -5.52
N SER A 26 1.62 -17.64 -5.40
CA SER A 26 0.92 -17.49 -4.11
C SER A 26 1.43 -16.43 -3.13
N SER A 27 2.26 -15.50 -3.54
CA SER A 27 2.58 -14.35 -2.72
C SER A 27 1.59 -13.23 -2.99
N LYS A 28 0.77 -12.90 -2.01
CA LYS A 28 -0.12 -11.74 -2.09
C LYS A 28 0.65 -10.51 -1.70
N SER A 29 0.56 -9.48 -2.52
CA SER A 29 1.11 -8.18 -2.23
C SER A 29 -0.03 -7.17 -2.23
N ILE A 30 0.01 -6.24 -1.30
CA ILE A 30 -1.02 -5.21 -1.17
C ILE A 30 -0.33 -3.85 -1.20
N ILE A 31 -0.88 -2.93 -1.96
CA ILE A 31 -0.54 -1.52 -1.87
C ILE A 31 -1.77 -0.78 -1.36
N GLY A 32 -1.57 0.16 -0.46
CA GLY A 32 -2.67 0.91 0.09
C GLY A 32 -2.24 2.24 0.66
N PHE A 33 -3.20 2.94 1.23
CA PHE A 33 -2.96 4.20 1.92
C PHE A 33 -4.03 4.43 2.97
N HIS A 34 -3.69 5.21 3.98
CA HIS A 34 -4.62 5.62 5.03
C HIS A 34 -5.17 7.03 4.76
N VAL A 35 -6.41 7.23 5.12
CA VAL A 35 -7.06 8.54 5.13
C VAL A 35 -7.65 8.75 6.52
N SER A 36 -7.14 9.71 7.27
CA SER A 36 -7.50 9.91 8.67
C SER A 36 -8.12 11.28 8.91
N ARG A 37 -9.10 11.31 9.83
CA ARG A 37 -9.63 12.56 10.38
C ARG A 37 -8.61 13.18 11.34
N PRO A 38 -8.60 14.51 11.49
CA PRO A 38 -9.51 15.48 10.89
C PRO A 38 -9.12 15.97 9.49
N HIS A 39 -7.90 15.70 9.05
CA HIS A 39 -7.39 16.27 7.79
C HIS A 39 -8.01 15.66 6.54
N CYS A 40 -8.30 14.37 6.57
CA CYS A 40 -8.91 13.65 5.45
C CYS A 40 -8.12 13.73 4.13
N PHE A 41 -6.81 13.71 4.24
CA PHE A 41 -5.92 13.58 3.09
C PHE A 41 -5.23 12.22 3.11
N ALA A 42 -5.03 11.65 1.94
CA ALA A 42 -4.30 10.39 1.82
C ALA A 42 -2.85 10.56 2.30
N GLU A 43 -2.44 9.67 3.19
CA GLU A 43 -1.05 9.60 3.65
C GLU A 43 -0.18 8.91 2.59
N ASN A 44 1.14 8.93 2.80
CA ASN A 44 2.05 8.18 1.94
C ASN A 44 1.65 6.71 1.92
N PRO A 45 1.74 6.06 0.76
CA PRO A 45 1.32 4.67 0.65
C PRO A 45 2.08 3.73 1.57
N ILE A 46 1.42 2.61 1.83
CA ILE A 46 2.01 1.46 2.50
C ILE A 46 1.99 0.29 1.54
N ILE A 47 2.94 -0.61 1.69
CA ILE A 47 2.95 -1.87 0.97
C ILE A 47 3.06 -3.02 1.95
N MET A 48 2.32 -4.08 1.66
CA MET A 48 2.39 -5.33 2.40
C MET A 48 3.00 -6.38 1.48
N LEU A 49 4.06 -7.00 1.95
CA LEU A 49 4.73 -8.06 1.21
C LEU A 49 4.68 -9.34 2.02
N ARG A 50 4.08 -10.36 1.43
CA ARG A 50 4.09 -11.71 1.96
C ARG A 50 5.21 -12.48 1.27
N SER A 51 6.32 -12.63 1.93
CA SER A 51 7.48 -13.30 1.35
C SER A 51 8.41 -13.84 2.43
N GLU A 52 9.35 -14.65 2.00
CA GLU A 52 10.45 -15.11 2.83
C GLU A 52 11.52 -14.01 2.98
N LEU A 53 11.08 -12.77 3.10
CA LEU A 53 11.98 -11.66 3.40
C LEU A 53 12.62 -11.90 4.75
N GLY A 54 13.89 -11.60 4.82
CA GLY A 54 14.62 -11.67 6.08
C GLY A 54 13.94 -10.85 7.18
N ASP A 55 14.42 -11.02 8.38
CA ASP A 55 13.88 -10.33 9.54
C ASP A 55 14.14 -8.83 9.46
N PHE A 56 13.10 -8.05 9.64
CA PHE A 56 13.19 -6.60 9.79
C PHE A 56 12.77 -6.23 11.20
N TYR A 57 13.41 -5.23 11.79
CA TYR A 57 12.93 -4.68 13.05
C TYR A 57 12.08 -3.43 12.80
N GLU A 58 11.15 -3.19 13.70
CA GLU A 58 10.24 -2.05 13.61
C GLU A 58 11.01 -0.73 13.51
N GLY A 59 10.64 0.10 12.53
CA GLY A 59 11.32 1.36 12.27
C GLY A 59 12.53 1.28 11.38
N GLU A 60 12.95 0.06 10.98
CA GLU A 60 14.09 -0.10 10.08
C GLU A 60 13.82 0.55 8.73
N GLN A 61 14.78 1.31 8.24
CA GLN A 61 14.69 1.91 6.91
C GLN A 61 15.25 0.96 5.87
N VAL A 62 14.50 0.76 4.80
CA VAL A 62 14.87 -0.12 3.70
C VAL A 62 15.02 0.71 2.44
N LYS A 63 16.15 0.56 1.78
CA LYS A 63 16.46 1.25 0.52
C LYS A 63 16.19 0.34 -0.67
N GLY A 64 15.82 0.96 -1.78
CA GLY A 64 15.59 0.24 -3.01
C GLY A 64 15.42 1.15 -4.19
N GLU A 65 14.82 0.62 -5.23
CA GLU A 65 14.46 1.35 -6.44
C GLU A 65 12.98 1.18 -6.73
N MET A 66 12.39 2.23 -7.29
CA MET A 66 10.99 2.25 -7.66
C MET A 66 10.89 2.69 -9.13
N VAL A 67 10.08 1.96 -9.88
CA VAL A 67 9.76 2.31 -11.26
C VAL A 67 8.25 2.54 -11.35
N ILE A 68 7.87 3.75 -11.72
CA ILE A 68 6.47 4.12 -11.96
C ILE A 68 6.22 4.04 -13.45
N ASP A 69 5.27 3.18 -13.85
CA ASP A 69 5.01 2.85 -15.25
C ASP A 69 6.32 2.39 -15.93
N LYS A 70 6.72 3.03 -17.01
CA LYS A 70 7.98 2.72 -17.70
C LYS A 70 9.00 3.86 -17.55
N ASN A 71 8.85 4.68 -16.54
CA ASN A 71 9.75 5.80 -16.29
C ASN A 71 11.09 5.31 -15.74
N LYS A 72 12.04 6.25 -15.64
CA LYS A 72 13.36 5.95 -15.08
C LYS A 72 13.22 5.53 -13.60
N PRO A 73 14.04 4.57 -13.15
CA PRO A 73 14.06 4.20 -11.74
C PRO A 73 14.37 5.40 -10.84
N LYS A 74 13.66 5.45 -9.72
CA LYS A 74 13.88 6.45 -8.68
C LYS A 74 14.30 5.75 -7.40
N LYS A 75 15.02 6.46 -6.55
CA LYS A 75 15.39 5.94 -5.23
C LYS A 75 14.14 5.72 -4.40
N LEU A 76 14.08 4.57 -3.75
CA LEU A 76 13.01 4.20 -2.86
C LEU A 76 13.53 4.16 -1.43
N LEU A 77 12.78 4.77 -0.52
CA LEU A 77 13.05 4.68 0.91
C LEU A 77 11.76 4.27 1.61
N LEU A 78 11.81 3.15 2.28
CA LEU A 78 10.70 2.60 3.04
C LEU A 78 11.08 2.51 4.52
N ARG A 79 10.07 2.54 5.39
CA ARG A 79 10.23 2.24 6.81
C ARG A 79 9.40 1.01 7.15
N HIS A 80 10.03 0.04 7.79
CA HIS A 80 9.33 -1.14 8.29
C HIS A 80 8.43 -0.73 9.45
N GLU A 81 7.13 -1.00 9.32
CA GLU A 81 6.15 -0.62 10.36
C GLU A 81 5.92 -1.76 11.34
N PHE A 82 5.58 -2.95 10.83
CA PHE A 82 5.39 -4.13 11.65
C PHE A 82 5.40 -5.39 10.78
N ALA A 83 5.52 -6.53 11.43
CA ALA A 83 5.47 -7.84 10.80
C ALA A 83 4.61 -8.79 11.62
N PHE A 84 4.00 -9.74 10.95
CA PHE A 84 3.31 -10.85 11.59
C PHE A 84 3.46 -12.11 10.72
N THR A 85 3.14 -13.26 11.29
CA THR A 85 3.24 -14.55 10.58
C THR A 85 1.85 -15.06 10.26
N ASP A 86 1.66 -15.47 9.02
CA ASP A 86 0.43 -16.10 8.56
C ASP A 86 0.79 -17.31 7.71
N GLU A 87 0.26 -18.49 8.08
CA GLU A 87 0.53 -19.75 7.39
C GLU A 87 2.02 -20.03 7.19
N GLY A 88 2.83 -19.72 8.20
CA GLY A 88 4.27 -19.95 8.16
C GLY A 88 5.07 -18.95 7.34
N LYS A 89 4.43 -17.94 6.76
CA LYS A 89 5.09 -16.90 5.99
C LYS A 89 5.08 -15.57 6.75
N ALA A 90 6.20 -14.86 6.68
CA ALA A 90 6.27 -13.53 7.24
C ALA A 90 5.53 -12.53 6.35
N ILE A 91 4.72 -11.70 6.96
CA ILE A 91 4.02 -10.60 6.31
C ILE A 91 4.60 -9.32 6.87
N ASN A 92 5.19 -8.52 6.00
CA ASN A 92 5.85 -7.29 6.38
C ASN A 92 5.13 -6.08 5.79
N TRP A 93 4.91 -5.08 6.63
CA TRP A 93 4.32 -3.81 6.22
C TRP A 93 5.40 -2.73 6.18
N PHE A 94 5.44 -1.99 5.08
CA PHE A 94 6.36 -0.88 4.89
C PHE A 94 5.61 0.38 4.49
N LYS A 95 6.08 1.52 4.97
CA LYS A 95 5.56 2.82 4.59
C LYS A 95 6.57 3.55 3.70
N PHE A 96 6.09 4.15 2.62
CA PHE A 96 6.92 5.02 1.78
C PHE A 96 7.25 6.30 2.55
N LEU A 97 8.52 6.56 2.79
CA LEU A 97 8.96 7.79 3.45
C LEU A 97 9.01 8.97 2.49
N LYS A 98 9.31 8.69 1.23
CA LYS A 98 9.23 9.66 0.15
C LYS A 98 8.34 9.09 -0.94
N PHE A 99 7.32 9.84 -1.28
CA PHE A 99 6.31 9.40 -2.21
C PHE A 99 6.12 10.45 -3.29
N PRO A 100 6.59 10.20 -4.52
CA PRO A 100 6.19 11.02 -5.64
C PRO A 100 4.70 10.77 -5.91
N SER A 101 4.03 11.74 -6.50
CA SER A 101 2.62 11.57 -6.84
C SER A 101 2.44 10.34 -7.74
N PHE A 102 1.56 9.43 -7.35
CA PHE A 102 1.16 8.30 -8.19
C PHE A 102 -0.02 8.65 -9.09
N ALA A 103 -0.31 9.95 -9.24
CA ALA A 103 -1.38 10.38 -10.12
C ALA A 103 -1.24 9.73 -11.50
N GLU A 104 -2.30 9.08 -11.94
CA GLU A 104 -2.38 8.41 -13.23
C GLU A 104 -1.42 7.22 -13.41
N ALA A 105 -0.66 6.84 -12.40
CA ALA A 105 0.21 5.66 -12.48
C ALA A 105 -0.61 4.39 -12.63
N LYS A 106 -0.24 3.54 -13.57
CA LYS A 106 -0.89 2.24 -13.79
C LYS A 106 -0.16 1.12 -13.09
N THR A 107 1.16 1.24 -12.97
CA THR A 107 1.98 0.24 -12.29
C THR A 107 3.05 0.91 -11.45
N VAL A 108 3.34 0.32 -10.32
CA VAL A 108 4.49 0.69 -9.49
C VAL A 108 5.28 -0.57 -9.21
N GLN A 109 6.52 -0.58 -9.67
CA GLN A 109 7.44 -1.67 -9.43
C GLN A 109 8.40 -1.29 -8.31
N VAL A 110 8.54 -2.18 -7.34
CA VAL A 110 9.41 -1.97 -6.19
C VAL A 110 10.47 -3.05 -6.19
N LYS A 111 11.73 -2.64 -6.12
CA LYS A 111 12.87 -3.52 -6.04
C LYS A 111 13.70 -3.16 -4.81
N PHE A 112 13.85 -4.10 -3.91
CA PHE A 112 14.62 -3.88 -2.68
C PHE A 112 16.08 -4.19 -2.91
N LYS A 113 16.94 -3.38 -2.28
CA LYS A 113 18.34 -3.73 -2.09
C LYS A 113 18.47 -4.52 -0.80
N SER A 114 18.09 -5.79 -0.84
CA SER A 114 18.27 -6.67 0.30
C SER A 114 19.27 -7.76 -0.03
N GLN A 115 19.80 -8.39 1.01
CA GLN A 115 20.75 -9.49 0.87
C GLN A 115 20.14 -10.78 0.32
N THR A 116 18.82 -10.88 0.36
CA THR A 116 18.08 -11.95 -0.30
C THR A 116 17.77 -11.52 -1.72
N PRO A 117 17.84 -12.42 -2.70
CA PRO A 117 17.47 -12.08 -4.07
C PRO A 117 15.97 -11.81 -4.16
N LEU A 118 15.55 -10.66 -3.64
CA LEU A 118 14.19 -10.27 -3.74
C LEU A 118 13.90 -9.72 -5.05
N SER A 119 13.19 -10.48 -5.49
CA SER A 119 12.10 -10.30 -6.37
C SER A 119 11.57 -8.89 -6.43
N THR A 120 11.63 -8.37 -7.59
CA THR A 120 10.88 -7.21 -8.01
C THR A 120 9.40 -7.49 -7.80
N THR A 121 8.74 -6.62 -7.05
CA THR A 121 7.29 -6.68 -6.87
C THR A 121 6.64 -5.59 -7.70
N ILE A 122 5.65 -5.98 -8.49
CA ILE A 122 4.90 -5.05 -9.33
C ILE A 122 3.49 -4.91 -8.76
N PHE A 123 3.09 -3.68 -8.46
CA PHE A 123 1.74 -3.37 -8.01
C PHE A 123 0.97 -2.73 -9.16
N ASP A 124 -0.24 -3.21 -9.39
CA ASP A 124 -1.17 -2.56 -10.29
C ASP A 124 -1.86 -1.42 -9.53
N THR A 125 -1.55 -0.19 -9.89
CA THR A 125 -2.07 1.00 -9.24
C THR A 125 -3.17 1.69 -10.05
N THR A 126 -3.67 1.04 -11.08
CA THR A 126 -4.75 1.60 -11.90
C THR A 126 -5.93 2.03 -11.02
N GLY A 127 -6.35 3.28 -11.18
CA GLY A 127 -7.45 3.84 -10.42
C GLY A 127 -7.11 4.41 -9.05
N ILE A 128 -5.83 4.46 -8.67
CA ILE A 128 -5.41 4.97 -7.37
C ILE A 128 -5.88 6.41 -7.12
N GLU A 129 -5.82 7.27 -8.13
CA GLU A 129 -6.23 8.66 -7.99
C GLU A 129 -7.72 8.77 -7.68
N ARG A 130 -8.53 7.99 -8.40
CA ARG A 130 -9.97 7.94 -8.15
C ARG A 130 -10.28 7.37 -6.76
N ALA A 131 -9.57 6.32 -6.36
CA ALA A 131 -9.73 5.72 -5.05
C ALA A 131 -9.40 6.71 -3.93
N ARG A 132 -8.31 7.47 -4.08
CA ARG A 132 -7.97 8.56 -3.15
C ARG A 132 -9.09 9.58 -3.04
N TYR A 133 -9.56 10.05 -4.17
CA TYR A 133 -10.63 11.06 -4.20
C TYR A 133 -11.89 10.57 -3.49
N GLN A 134 -12.31 9.35 -3.74
CA GLN A 134 -13.48 8.77 -3.11
C GLN A 134 -13.30 8.59 -1.60
N ALA A 135 -12.15 8.08 -1.17
CA ALA A 135 -11.87 7.90 0.24
C ALA A 135 -11.79 9.23 0.99
N GLU A 136 -11.17 10.23 0.41
CA GLU A 136 -11.11 11.57 0.99
C GLU A 136 -12.50 12.18 1.14
N LYS A 137 -13.38 11.99 0.16
CA LYS A 137 -14.78 12.43 0.25
C LYS A 137 -15.55 11.72 1.36
N ILE A 138 -15.41 10.42 1.49
CA ILE A 138 -16.05 9.65 2.55
C ILE A 138 -15.57 10.17 3.92
N CYS A 139 -14.28 10.39 4.06
CA CYS A 139 -13.71 10.95 5.27
C CYS A 139 -14.29 12.33 5.60
N GLN A 140 -14.38 13.21 4.61
CA GLN A 140 -14.86 14.59 4.77
C GLN A 140 -16.36 14.66 5.02
N SER A 141 -17.11 13.62 4.70
CA SER A 141 -18.57 13.60 4.88
C SER A 141 -19.02 13.66 6.34
N GLY A 142 -18.12 13.36 7.27
CA GLY A 142 -18.42 13.35 8.70
C GLY A 142 -19.19 12.10 9.16
N GLN A 143 -19.50 11.17 8.27
CA GLN A 143 -20.16 9.95 8.64
C GLN A 143 -19.25 9.03 9.46
N PRO A 144 -19.80 8.29 10.44
CA PRO A 144 -19.02 7.30 11.16
C PRO A 144 -18.46 6.23 10.21
N PHE A 145 -17.18 5.93 10.31
CA PHE A 145 -16.53 4.94 9.45
C PHE A 145 -17.06 3.52 9.65
N ARG A 146 -17.63 3.23 10.82
CA ARG A 146 -18.30 1.95 11.07
C ARG A 146 -19.45 1.65 10.11
N GLN A 147 -19.95 2.65 9.38
CA GLN A 147 -20.95 2.47 8.34
C GLN A 147 -20.35 2.03 7.00
N VAL A 148 -19.04 2.13 6.85
CA VAL A 148 -18.33 1.63 5.68
C VAL A 148 -18.19 0.12 5.86
N LYS A 149 -18.72 -0.64 4.94
CA LYS A 149 -18.58 -2.09 4.98
C LYS A 149 -17.15 -2.47 4.60
N LYS A 150 -16.57 -3.39 5.37
CA LYS A 150 -15.26 -3.91 5.09
C LYS A 150 -15.21 -4.55 3.70
N GLY A 151 -14.21 -4.15 2.91
CA GLY A 151 -14.04 -4.67 1.56
C GLY A 151 -14.93 -4.03 0.51
N ASP A 152 -15.68 -2.97 0.85
CA ASP A 152 -16.45 -2.23 -0.16
C ASP A 152 -15.50 -1.68 -1.24
N LYS A 153 -15.97 -1.74 -2.46
CA LYS A 153 -15.21 -1.26 -3.61
C LYS A 153 -15.53 0.20 -3.92
N ILE A 154 -14.50 0.93 -4.23
CA ILE A 154 -14.62 2.35 -4.55
C ILE A 154 -13.99 2.72 -5.89
#